data_e67ea11342bb94703d88a3a0c1f46b4d
#
_entry.id   e67ea11342bb94703d88a3a0c1f46b4d
#
_cell.length_a   1.000
_cell.length_b   1.000
_cell.length_c   1.000
_cell.angle_alpha   90.00
_cell.angle_beta   90.00
_cell.angle_gamma   90.00
#
_symmetry.space_group_name_H-M   'P 1'
#
loop_
_entity.id
_entity.type
_entity.pdbx_description
1 polymer ?
#
loop_
_entity_poly.entity_id
_entity_poly.type
_entity_poly.pdbx_seq_one_letter_code
_entity_poly.pdbx_strand_id
1 'polypeptide(L)'
;MIDADAICGDRPKGWSATSSRGSEAEEGELVGLRDGSSVLVRPVGPDDKPLFVAGFARLGEESRYRRFLAAKKRLSDDDLAFFTEVDHHGHEALGAVDPTTGEGLAVARYLRDPARPDVAEAAIAVIDDWQKRGLGTVLLERLAIRAHDEGIRHFSASLLVENRAMLALFARVGTVHMTGRSGGTEEVDVHLPITPHEPSRLTQALRIAASKPDAISLKTF
;
A
#
# COMPACT_ATOMS: atom_id res chain seq x y z
N MET A 1 -12.23 12.59 18.19
CA MET A 1 -12.68 11.18 18.13
C MET A 1 -13.06 10.97 16.69
N ILE A 2 -12.08 10.58 15.86
CA ILE A 2 -12.32 10.23 14.46
C ILE A 2 -12.82 8.79 14.49
N ASP A 3 -14.05 8.61 14.03
CA ASP A 3 -14.75 7.34 14.03
C ASP A 3 -13.90 6.29 13.30
N ALA A 4 -13.73 5.10 13.87
CA ALA A 4 -13.05 3.97 13.23
C ALA A 4 -13.74 3.55 11.92
N ASP A 5 -14.96 4.00 11.69
CA ASP A 5 -15.71 3.87 10.45
C ASP A 5 -15.25 4.83 9.33
N ALA A 6 -14.49 5.89 9.64
CA ALA A 6 -14.03 6.85 8.64
C ALA A 6 -13.00 6.24 7.66
N ILE A 7 -12.28 5.20 8.05
CA ILE A 7 -11.35 4.46 7.16
C ILE A 7 -12.08 3.41 6.34
N CYS A 8 -13.33 3.11 6.65
CA CYS A 8 -14.05 1.96 6.13
C CYS A 8 -15.47 2.23 5.67
N GLY A 9 -15.97 3.44 5.66
CA GLY A 9 -17.41 3.49 5.54
C GLY A 9 -18.15 4.71 5.10
N ASP A 10 -17.58 5.77 4.61
CA ASP A 10 -18.43 6.75 3.93
C ASP A 10 -17.72 7.29 2.67
N ARG A 11 -18.27 6.91 1.51
CA ARG A 11 -17.96 7.63 0.25
C ARG A 11 -18.30 9.10 0.47
N PRO A 12 -17.37 10.02 0.23
CA PRO A 12 -17.74 11.43 0.17
C PRO A 12 -18.88 11.59 -0.83
N LYS A 13 -19.98 12.21 -0.41
CA LYS A 13 -21.13 12.51 -1.30
C LYS A 13 -20.62 13.34 -2.48
N GLY A 14 -20.62 12.77 -3.68
CA GLY A 14 -20.14 13.44 -4.91
C GLY A 14 -19.08 12.68 -5.67
N TRP A 15 -18.67 11.49 -5.25
CA TRP A 15 -17.74 10.64 -5.98
C TRP A 15 -18.32 10.20 -7.33
N SER A 16 -17.71 10.63 -8.43
CA SER A 16 -17.94 10.10 -9.77
C SER A 16 -16.61 9.62 -10.33
N ALA A 17 -16.50 8.33 -10.60
CA ALA A 17 -15.38 7.74 -11.31
C ALA A 17 -15.35 8.29 -12.74
N THR A 18 -14.41 9.16 -13.05
CA THR A 18 -14.14 9.59 -14.43
C THR A 18 -12.91 8.84 -14.92
N SER A 19 -13.17 7.80 -15.70
CA SER A 19 -12.17 7.02 -16.44
C SER A 19 -11.59 7.86 -17.57
N SER A 20 -10.27 7.99 -17.64
CA SER A 20 -9.46 7.88 -18.84
C SER A 20 -8.05 8.45 -18.66
N ARG A 21 -7.07 7.59 -18.39
CA ARG A 21 -5.72 7.77 -18.92
C ARG A 21 -5.16 6.40 -19.29
N GLY A 22 -4.70 6.29 -20.56
CA GLY A 22 -4.48 5.03 -21.24
C GLY A 22 -3.25 4.25 -20.83
N SER A 23 -3.37 3.01 -21.01
CA SER A 23 -2.52 1.87 -21.41
C SER A 23 -1.07 1.70 -20.92
N GLU A 24 -0.37 2.66 -20.35
CA GLU A 24 0.98 2.45 -19.79
C GLU A 24 1.00 2.31 -18.26
N ALA A 25 -0.07 2.64 -17.56
CA ALA A 25 -0.20 2.53 -16.10
C ALA A 25 -0.68 1.14 -15.61
N GLU A 26 -1.09 0.26 -16.54
CA GLU A 26 -1.59 -1.10 -16.21
C GLU A 26 -0.47 -2.14 -16.14
N GLU A 27 0.74 -1.85 -16.63
CA GLU A 27 1.87 -2.75 -16.53
C GLU A 27 2.50 -2.68 -15.14
N GLY A 28 2.43 -3.80 -14.38
CA GLY A 28 3.03 -3.95 -13.07
C GLY A 28 4.56 -3.98 -13.13
N GLU A 29 5.21 -3.59 -12.03
CA GLU A 29 6.66 -3.70 -11.83
C GLU A 29 7.01 -5.00 -11.12
N LEU A 30 7.86 -5.85 -11.72
CA LEU A 30 8.42 -7.02 -11.04
C LEU A 30 9.53 -6.58 -10.07
N VAL A 31 9.36 -6.86 -8.79
CA VAL A 31 10.28 -6.45 -7.72
C VAL A 31 10.79 -7.65 -6.95
N GLY A 32 12.13 -7.76 -6.85
CA GLY A 32 12.79 -8.74 -5.97
C GLY A 32 12.76 -8.30 -4.50
N LEU A 33 12.45 -9.23 -3.61
CA LEU A 33 12.48 -9.02 -2.16
C LEU A 33 13.80 -9.52 -1.56
N ARG A 34 14.01 -9.20 -0.26
CA ARG A 34 15.26 -9.52 0.44
C ARG A 34 15.52 -11.02 0.61
N ASP A 35 14.48 -11.82 0.63
CA ASP A 35 14.53 -13.28 0.75
C ASP A 35 14.70 -14.01 -0.58
N GLY A 36 14.88 -13.26 -1.68
CA GLY A 36 15.02 -13.80 -3.04
C GLY A 36 13.70 -14.06 -3.77
N SER A 37 12.55 -13.90 -3.11
CA SER A 37 11.25 -13.96 -3.76
C SER A 37 11.00 -12.74 -4.64
N SER A 38 10.10 -12.85 -5.61
CA SER A 38 9.67 -11.75 -6.48
C SER A 38 8.19 -11.51 -6.37
N VAL A 39 7.77 -10.26 -6.50
CA VAL A 39 6.37 -9.83 -6.52
C VAL A 39 6.10 -8.90 -7.68
N LEU A 40 4.91 -8.94 -8.22
CA LEU A 40 4.44 -7.97 -9.21
C LEU A 40 3.68 -6.87 -8.47
N VAL A 41 4.20 -5.64 -8.50
CA VAL A 41 3.54 -4.44 -7.94
C VAL A 41 2.81 -3.71 -9.05
N ARG A 42 1.52 -3.46 -8.88
CA ARG A 42 0.68 -2.78 -9.87
C ARG A 42 -0.44 -1.96 -9.23
N PRO A 43 -1.06 -1.03 -9.95
CA PRO A 43 -2.29 -0.38 -9.52
C PRO A 43 -3.39 -1.41 -9.23
N VAL A 44 -4.24 -1.10 -8.24
CA VAL A 44 -5.44 -1.88 -7.90
C VAL A 44 -6.59 -1.42 -8.77
N GLY A 45 -7.36 -2.35 -9.32
CA GLY A 45 -8.55 -2.07 -10.12
C GLY A 45 -9.80 -2.81 -9.66
N PRO A 46 -10.97 -2.53 -10.26
CA PRO A 46 -12.25 -3.14 -9.89
C PRO A 46 -12.28 -4.67 -9.95
N ASP A 47 -11.46 -5.26 -10.82
CA ASP A 47 -11.36 -6.71 -11.02
C ASP A 47 -10.61 -7.42 -9.87
N ASP A 48 -9.98 -6.65 -8.97
CA ASP A 48 -9.23 -7.20 -7.84
C ASP A 48 -10.10 -7.56 -6.62
N LYS A 49 -11.41 -7.35 -6.65
CA LYS A 49 -12.32 -7.70 -5.54
C LYS A 49 -12.10 -9.12 -5.01
N PRO A 50 -11.95 -10.17 -5.86
CA PRO A 50 -11.66 -11.53 -5.38
C PRO A 50 -10.33 -11.63 -4.63
N LEU A 51 -9.29 -10.90 -5.06
CA LEU A 51 -7.98 -10.88 -4.39
C LEU A 51 -8.07 -10.25 -3.01
N PHE A 52 -8.90 -9.21 -2.84
CA PHE A 52 -9.15 -8.60 -1.53
C PHE A 52 -9.87 -9.55 -0.58
N VAL A 53 -10.87 -10.29 -1.04
CA VAL A 53 -11.57 -11.30 -0.24
C VAL A 53 -10.61 -12.41 0.20
N ALA A 54 -9.84 -12.96 -0.72
CA ALA A 54 -8.86 -13.99 -0.45
C ALA A 54 -7.74 -13.51 0.48
N GLY A 55 -7.17 -12.33 0.21
CA GLY A 55 -6.13 -11.71 1.02
C GLY A 55 -6.61 -11.39 2.44
N PHE A 56 -7.84 -10.88 2.60
CA PHE A 56 -8.43 -10.63 3.91
C PHE A 56 -8.57 -11.91 4.74
N ALA A 57 -8.94 -13.04 4.13
CA ALA A 57 -9.02 -14.32 4.81
C ALA A 57 -7.66 -14.80 5.33
N ARG A 58 -6.55 -14.42 4.67
CA ARG A 58 -5.17 -14.74 5.06
C ARG A 58 -4.55 -13.77 6.08
N LEU A 59 -5.24 -12.68 6.43
CA LEU A 59 -4.86 -11.83 7.55
C LEU A 59 -5.30 -12.49 8.86
N GLY A 60 -4.40 -12.66 9.82
CA GLY A 60 -4.73 -13.05 11.19
C GLY A 60 -5.56 -11.99 11.93
N GLU A 61 -6.16 -12.36 13.04
CA GLU A 61 -7.00 -11.44 13.83
C GLU A 61 -6.24 -10.18 14.25
N GLU A 62 -4.98 -10.33 14.68
CA GLU A 62 -4.13 -9.21 15.08
C GLU A 62 -3.84 -8.28 13.89
N SER A 63 -3.50 -8.83 12.71
CA SER A 63 -3.24 -8.05 11.50
C SER A 63 -4.49 -7.32 11.03
N ARG A 64 -5.67 -7.93 11.12
CA ARG A 64 -6.96 -7.27 10.85
C ARG A 64 -7.23 -6.14 11.84
N TYR A 65 -7.04 -6.40 13.14
CA TYR A 65 -7.27 -5.39 14.16
C TYR A 65 -6.31 -4.19 14.00
N ARG A 66 -5.03 -4.45 13.73
CA ARG A 66 -4.04 -3.39 13.45
C ARG A 66 -4.39 -2.55 12.21
N ARG A 67 -5.00 -3.19 11.20
CA ARG A 67 -5.35 -2.51 9.94
C ARG A 67 -6.63 -1.69 10.05
N PHE A 68 -7.63 -2.20 10.76
CA PHE A 68 -8.97 -1.61 10.79
C PHE A 68 -9.29 -0.91 12.12
N LEU A 69 -8.44 -1.03 13.12
CA LEU A 69 -8.65 -0.56 14.51
C LEU A 69 -9.97 -1.07 15.12
N ALA A 70 -10.53 -2.09 14.53
CA ALA A 70 -11.80 -2.72 14.88
C ALA A 70 -11.80 -4.22 14.56
N ALA A 71 -12.68 -4.98 15.21
CA ALA A 71 -12.85 -6.41 14.98
C ALA A 71 -13.66 -6.63 13.68
N LYS A 72 -12.99 -6.60 12.51
CA LYS A 72 -13.62 -6.82 11.21
C LYS A 72 -13.55 -8.31 10.83
N LYS A 73 -14.72 -8.93 10.63
CA LYS A 73 -14.81 -10.37 10.32
C LYS A 73 -14.82 -10.67 8.83
N ARG A 74 -15.32 -9.74 8.02
CA ARG A 74 -15.42 -9.85 6.55
C ARG A 74 -15.38 -8.47 5.92
N LEU A 75 -15.09 -8.41 4.64
CA LEU A 75 -15.29 -7.22 3.81
C LEU A 75 -16.72 -7.22 3.28
N SER A 76 -17.41 -6.09 3.33
CA SER A 76 -18.69 -5.87 2.67
C SER A 76 -18.50 -5.53 1.19
N ASP A 77 -19.57 -5.51 0.41
CA ASP A 77 -19.51 -5.08 -1.00
C ASP A 77 -19.08 -3.60 -1.11
N ASP A 78 -19.52 -2.76 -0.16
CA ASP A 78 -19.09 -1.36 -0.08
C ASP A 78 -17.61 -1.24 0.24
N ASP A 79 -17.06 -2.07 1.16
CA ASP A 79 -15.62 -2.13 1.40
C ASP A 79 -14.86 -2.52 0.13
N LEU A 80 -15.34 -3.55 -0.58
CA LEU A 80 -14.71 -4.02 -1.80
C LEU A 80 -14.74 -2.96 -2.89
N ALA A 81 -15.86 -2.27 -3.07
CA ALA A 81 -15.98 -1.15 -3.99
C ALA A 81 -15.00 -0.03 -3.60
N PHE A 82 -15.01 0.41 -2.34
CA PHE A 82 -14.09 1.43 -1.84
C PHE A 82 -12.61 1.03 -2.01
N PHE A 83 -12.28 -0.24 -1.83
CA PHE A 83 -10.91 -0.71 -1.92
C PHE A 83 -10.39 -0.89 -3.33
N THR A 84 -11.26 -1.07 -4.32
CA THR A 84 -10.85 -1.41 -5.69
C THR A 84 -11.28 -0.40 -6.75
N GLU A 85 -12.34 0.38 -6.51
CA GLU A 85 -12.81 1.41 -7.43
C GLU A 85 -12.14 2.74 -7.10
N VAL A 86 -10.83 2.82 -7.29
CA VAL A 86 -9.99 3.99 -6.99
C VAL A 86 -9.80 4.88 -8.23
N ASP A 87 -9.57 6.19 -8.03
CA ASP A 87 -9.40 7.16 -9.13
C ASP A 87 -7.93 7.37 -9.52
N HIS A 88 -6.99 6.75 -8.80
CA HIS A 88 -5.55 6.90 -8.97
C HIS A 88 -5.04 8.35 -8.91
N HIS A 89 -5.76 9.23 -8.23
CA HIS A 89 -5.43 10.63 -8.04
C HIS A 89 -5.65 11.07 -6.59
N GLY A 90 -6.90 11.19 -6.15
CA GLY A 90 -7.24 11.48 -4.75
C GLY A 90 -7.28 10.21 -3.89
N HIS A 91 -7.53 9.08 -4.51
CA HIS A 91 -7.50 7.76 -3.90
C HIS A 91 -6.60 6.85 -4.73
N GLU A 92 -5.41 6.55 -4.25
CA GLU A 92 -4.45 5.65 -4.88
C GLU A 92 -4.37 4.34 -4.12
N ALA A 93 -4.24 3.22 -4.83
CA ALA A 93 -3.96 1.93 -4.26
C ALA A 93 -3.00 1.11 -5.14
N LEU A 94 -1.93 0.61 -4.53
CA LEU A 94 -0.96 -0.28 -5.16
C LEU A 94 -1.05 -1.66 -4.52
N GLY A 95 -1.29 -2.69 -5.32
CA GLY A 95 -1.30 -4.08 -4.92
C GLY A 95 0.02 -4.77 -5.23
N ALA A 96 0.38 -5.78 -4.44
CA ALA A 96 1.42 -6.74 -4.77
C ALA A 96 0.79 -8.12 -4.92
N VAL A 97 1.08 -8.78 -6.02
CA VAL A 97 0.62 -10.13 -6.32
C VAL A 97 1.81 -11.06 -6.56
N ASP A 98 1.61 -12.34 -6.28
CA ASP A 98 2.56 -13.38 -6.64
C ASP A 98 2.56 -13.52 -8.18
N PRO A 99 3.71 -13.34 -8.86
CA PRO A 99 3.75 -13.38 -10.33
C PRO A 99 3.46 -14.77 -10.91
N THR A 100 3.54 -15.83 -10.10
CA THR A 100 3.32 -17.21 -10.53
C THR A 100 1.87 -17.65 -10.32
N THR A 101 1.30 -17.31 -9.15
CA THR A 101 -0.06 -17.77 -8.78
C THR A 101 -1.13 -16.71 -9.02
N GLY A 102 -0.75 -15.43 -9.13
CA GLY A 102 -1.67 -14.29 -9.22
C GLY A 102 -2.35 -13.95 -7.88
N GLU A 103 -1.96 -14.60 -6.78
CA GLU A 103 -2.54 -14.34 -5.45
C GLU A 103 -2.17 -12.96 -4.91
N GLY A 104 -3.12 -12.27 -4.27
CA GLY A 104 -2.87 -11.01 -3.59
C GLY A 104 -2.07 -11.21 -2.30
N LEU A 105 -0.97 -10.46 -2.16
CA LEU A 105 -0.03 -10.58 -1.05
C LEU A 105 -0.06 -9.36 -0.13
N ALA A 106 -0.26 -8.18 -0.69
CA ALA A 106 -0.27 -6.93 0.05
C ALA A 106 -0.95 -5.82 -0.74
N VAL A 107 -1.37 -4.78 -0.04
CA VAL A 107 -1.88 -3.53 -0.63
C VAL A 107 -1.45 -2.35 0.22
N ALA A 108 -1.03 -1.27 -0.41
CA ALA A 108 -0.84 0.04 0.20
C ALA A 108 -1.73 1.05 -0.53
N ARG A 109 -2.29 2.02 0.20
CA ARG A 109 -3.16 3.06 -0.35
C ARG A 109 -2.98 4.37 0.36
N TYR A 110 -3.36 5.45 -0.30
CA TYR A 110 -3.66 6.70 0.35
C TYR A 110 -5.04 7.23 -0.07
N LEU A 111 -5.64 8.02 0.82
CA LEU A 111 -6.83 8.81 0.54
C LEU A 111 -6.52 10.26 0.88
N ARG A 112 -6.60 11.16 -0.10
CA ARG A 112 -6.34 12.60 0.06
C ARG A 112 -7.37 13.24 0.97
N ASP A 113 -6.92 14.07 1.88
CA ASP A 113 -7.78 14.90 2.73
C ASP A 113 -8.38 16.03 1.88
N PRO A 114 -9.72 16.10 1.73
CA PRO A 114 -10.35 17.16 0.94
C PRO A 114 -10.11 18.57 1.47
N ALA A 115 -9.88 18.71 2.79
CA ALA A 115 -9.63 20.00 3.43
C ALA A 115 -8.16 20.43 3.37
N ARG A 116 -7.25 19.46 3.19
CA ARG A 116 -5.80 19.67 3.13
C ARG A 116 -5.23 18.91 1.94
N PRO A 117 -5.23 19.50 0.73
CA PRO A 117 -4.87 18.80 -0.51
C PRO A 117 -3.44 18.24 -0.57
N ASP A 118 -2.56 18.74 0.28
CA ASP A 118 -1.18 18.28 0.46
C ASP A 118 -1.01 17.15 1.49
N VAL A 119 -2.12 16.70 2.12
CA VAL A 119 -2.17 15.62 3.10
C VAL A 119 -3.00 14.46 2.57
N ALA A 120 -2.55 13.23 2.81
CA ALA A 120 -3.35 12.04 2.57
C ALA A 120 -3.22 11.04 3.71
N GLU A 121 -4.30 10.35 4.05
CA GLU A 121 -4.27 9.24 4.98
C GLU A 121 -3.71 8.00 4.29
N ALA A 122 -2.64 7.42 4.86
CA ALA A 122 -1.97 6.25 4.29
C ALA A 122 -2.21 4.99 5.12
N ALA A 123 -2.44 3.88 4.44
CA ALA A 123 -2.65 2.59 5.06
C ALA A 123 -2.02 1.46 4.25
N ILE A 124 -1.58 0.40 4.95
CA ILE A 124 -0.98 -0.77 4.33
C ILE A 124 -1.47 -2.05 5.01
N ALA A 125 -1.62 -3.11 4.23
CA ALA A 125 -1.86 -4.47 4.72
C ALA A 125 -0.95 -5.44 3.96
N VAL A 126 -0.30 -6.35 4.69
CA VAL A 126 0.50 -7.45 4.16
C VAL A 126 0.00 -8.72 4.82
N ILE A 127 -0.34 -9.75 4.03
CA ILE A 127 -0.75 -11.05 4.60
C ILE A 127 0.35 -11.63 5.48
N ASP A 128 -0.01 -12.35 6.53
CA ASP A 128 0.92 -12.71 7.61
C ASP A 128 2.15 -13.48 7.11
N ASP A 129 1.95 -14.41 6.18
CA ASP A 129 3.04 -15.23 5.60
C ASP A 129 4.06 -14.43 4.78
N TRP A 130 3.71 -13.21 4.37
CA TRP A 130 4.56 -12.32 3.57
C TRP A 130 5.10 -11.11 4.34
N GLN A 131 4.82 -11.04 5.63
CA GLN A 131 5.39 -10.01 6.50
C GLN A 131 6.90 -10.23 6.71
N LYS A 132 7.61 -9.15 7.10
CA LYS A 132 9.06 -9.14 7.39
C LYS A 132 9.98 -9.49 6.21
N ARG A 133 9.46 -9.62 4.98
CA ARG A 133 10.25 -9.85 3.75
C ARG A 133 10.65 -8.57 3.02
N GLY A 134 10.22 -7.39 3.52
CA GLY A 134 10.48 -6.09 2.89
C GLY A 134 9.36 -5.59 1.99
N LEU A 135 8.30 -6.39 1.75
CA LEU A 135 7.20 -6.05 0.87
C LEU A 135 6.48 -4.76 1.26
N GLY A 136 6.22 -4.56 2.57
CA GLY A 136 5.62 -3.32 3.06
C GLY A 136 6.46 -2.08 2.76
N THR A 137 7.80 -2.17 2.84
CA THR A 137 8.71 -1.07 2.48
C THR A 137 8.61 -0.75 0.99
N VAL A 138 8.64 -1.78 0.14
CA VAL A 138 8.52 -1.62 -1.32
C VAL A 138 7.23 -0.89 -1.70
N LEU A 139 6.09 -1.34 -1.18
CA LEU A 139 4.80 -0.72 -1.49
C LEU A 139 4.71 0.72 -0.99
N LEU A 140 5.16 0.97 0.25
CA LEU A 140 5.07 2.32 0.83
C LEU A 140 6.00 3.32 0.12
N GLU A 141 7.19 2.90 -0.32
CA GLU A 141 8.10 3.72 -1.14
C GLU A 141 7.45 4.11 -2.47
N ARG A 142 6.78 3.17 -3.16
CA ARG A 142 6.06 3.47 -4.41
C ARG A 142 4.86 4.37 -4.19
N LEU A 143 4.13 4.11 -3.12
CA LEU A 143 2.99 4.94 -2.75
C LEU A 143 3.42 6.38 -2.45
N ALA A 144 4.56 6.58 -1.78
CA ALA A 144 5.11 7.90 -1.50
C ALA A 144 5.54 8.63 -2.78
N ILE A 145 6.10 7.92 -3.77
CA ILE A 145 6.42 8.49 -5.08
C ILE A 145 5.14 8.95 -5.78
N ARG A 146 4.11 8.09 -5.83
CA ARG A 146 2.82 8.43 -6.42
C ARG A 146 2.17 9.64 -5.72
N ALA A 147 2.20 9.66 -4.39
CA ALA A 147 1.71 10.78 -3.59
C ALA A 147 2.43 12.08 -3.92
N HIS A 148 3.77 12.03 -4.05
CA HIS A 148 4.57 13.18 -4.42
C HIS A 148 4.18 13.73 -5.81
N ASP A 149 3.99 12.86 -6.82
CA ASP A 149 3.59 13.22 -8.17
C ASP A 149 2.21 13.92 -8.18
N GLU A 150 1.34 13.53 -7.26
CA GLU A 150 0.02 14.13 -7.05
C GLU A 150 0.03 15.37 -6.14
N GLY A 151 1.20 15.85 -5.73
CA GLY A 151 1.35 17.04 -4.89
C GLY A 151 1.10 16.82 -3.40
N ILE A 152 0.95 15.57 -2.94
CA ILE A 152 0.86 15.23 -1.51
C ILE A 152 2.26 15.34 -0.89
N ARG A 153 2.33 15.95 0.30
CA ARG A 153 3.58 16.17 1.03
C ARG A 153 3.59 15.52 2.40
N HIS A 154 2.42 15.12 2.88
CA HIS A 154 2.25 14.51 4.19
C HIS A 154 1.39 13.25 4.10
N PHE A 155 1.83 12.18 4.75
CA PHE A 155 0.97 11.08 5.09
C PHE A 155 0.52 11.20 6.54
N SER A 156 -0.78 11.13 6.78
CA SER A 156 -1.34 10.94 8.12
C SER A 156 -1.73 9.47 8.32
N ALA A 157 -1.69 9.01 9.57
CA ALA A 157 -2.21 7.68 9.91
C ALA A 157 -2.56 7.59 11.40
N SER A 158 -3.57 6.77 11.72
CA SER A 158 -3.91 6.35 13.08
C SER A 158 -3.38 4.93 13.31
N LEU A 159 -2.55 4.75 14.32
CA LEU A 159 -1.87 3.50 14.62
C LEU A 159 -2.11 3.06 16.06
N LEU A 160 -2.15 1.75 16.30
CA LEU A 160 -2.04 1.25 17.67
C LEU A 160 -0.66 1.61 18.24
N VAL A 161 -0.60 2.02 19.49
CA VAL A 161 0.63 2.43 20.19
C VAL A 161 1.73 1.38 20.14
N GLU A 162 1.36 0.09 20.14
CA GLU A 162 2.29 -1.04 20.03
C GLU A 162 2.71 -1.34 18.59
N ASN A 163 2.13 -0.70 17.56
CA ASN A 163 2.43 -0.98 16.16
C ASN A 163 3.75 -0.33 15.71
N ARG A 164 4.85 -0.70 16.40
CA ARG A 164 6.20 -0.21 16.08
C ARG A 164 6.66 -0.56 14.67
N ALA A 165 6.12 -1.66 14.11
CA ALA A 165 6.44 -2.07 12.74
C ALA A 165 5.97 -1.02 11.72
N MET A 166 4.76 -0.46 11.90
CA MET A 166 4.24 0.58 11.00
C MET A 166 4.98 1.90 11.13
N LEU A 167 5.32 2.31 12.39
CA LEU A 167 6.17 3.48 12.60
C LEU A 167 7.54 3.35 11.91
N ALA A 168 8.16 2.16 11.98
CA ALA A 168 9.42 1.88 11.31
C ALA A 168 9.28 1.92 9.77
N LEU A 169 8.13 1.51 9.20
CA LEU A 169 7.84 1.63 7.79
C LEU A 169 7.71 3.09 7.35
N PHE A 170 6.94 3.89 8.09
CA PHE A 170 6.80 5.32 7.81
C PHE A 170 8.12 6.08 7.90
N ALA A 171 8.97 5.75 8.87
CA ALA A 171 10.31 6.34 9.00
C ALA A 171 11.25 6.01 7.79
N ARG A 172 10.87 5.09 6.92
CA ARG A 172 11.62 4.79 5.67
C ARG A 172 11.29 5.77 4.55
N VAL A 173 10.09 6.31 4.54
CA VAL A 173 9.59 7.18 3.45
C VAL A 173 9.55 8.65 3.83
N GLY A 174 9.68 8.99 5.12
CA GLY A 174 9.64 10.37 5.55
C GLY A 174 10.00 10.59 7.02
N THR A 175 9.88 11.82 7.47
CA THR A 175 10.08 12.20 8.88
C THR A 175 8.76 12.05 9.63
N VAL A 176 8.75 11.21 10.66
CA VAL A 176 7.54 10.89 11.45
C VAL A 176 7.42 11.86 12.63
N HIS A 177 6.28 12.50 12.75
CA HIS A 177 5.89 13.33 13.88
C HIS A 177 4.64 12.76 14.56
N MET A 178 4.67 12.65 15.88
CA MET A 178 3.50 12.27 16.68
C MET A 178 2.63 13.51 16.87
N THR A 179 1.38 13.46 16.43
CA THR A 179 0.47 14.60 16.48
C THR A 179 -0.62 14.46 17.54
N GLY A 180 -0.87 13.24 18.01
CA GLY A 180 -1.87 12.99 19.04
C GLY A 180 -1.79 11.58 19.60
N ARG A 181 -2.47 11.35 20.72
CA ARG A 181 -2.65 10.04 21.34
C ARG A 181 -4.00 9.97 22.05
N SER A 182 -4.78 8.96 21.77
CA SER A 182 -6.09 8.76 22.40
C SER A 182 -6.50 7.28 22.32
N GLY A 183 -7.09 6.75 23.40
CA GLY A 183 -7.74 5.44 23.40
C GLY A 183 -6.87 4.25 22.97
N GLY A 184 -5.53 4.31 23.17
CA GLY A 184 -4.62 3.24 22.74
C GLY A 184 -4.14 3.38 21.30
N THR A 185 -4.51 4.47 20.59
CA THR A 185 -4.01 4.83 19.27
C THR A 185 -3.10 6.04 19.34
N GLU A 186 -2.19 6.14 18.38
CA GLU A 186 -1.32 7.28 18.12
C GLU A 186 -1.65 7.83 16.73
N GLU A 187 -1.81 9.17 16.66
CA GLU A 187 -1.90 9.89 15.39
C GLU A 187 -0.50 10.30 14.95
N VAL A 188 -0.17 10.03 13.72
CA VAL A 188 1.13 10.38 13.14
C VAL A 188 0.95 11.21 11.88
N ASP A 189 1.87 12.17 11.70
CA ASP A 189 2.12 12.89 10.47
C ASP A 189 3.50 12.49 9.96
N VAL A 190 3.58 12.12 8.71
CA VAL A 190 4.82 11.71 8.04
C VAL A 190 5.12 12.71 6.94
N HIS A 191 6.07 13.59 7.17
CA HIS A 191 6.52 14.54 6.16
C HIS A 191 7.34 13.82 5.10
N LEU A 192 6.80 13.74 3.88
CA LEU A 192 7.47 13.15 2.72
C LEU A 192 8.55 14.10 2.20
N PRO A 193 9.73 13.59 1.80
CA PRO A 193 10.78 14.43 1.24
C PRO A 193 10.31 15.09 -0.08
N ILE A 194 10.83 16.28 -0.36
CA ILE A 194 10.50 17.06 -1.58
C ILE A 194 10.96 16.30 -2.84
N THR A 195 12.04 15.55 -2.74
CA THR A 195 12.49 14.63 -3.79
C THR A 195 12.11 13.20 -3.40
N PRO A 196 11.53 12.42 -4.33
CA PRO A 196 11.28 11.01 -4.08
C PRO A 196 12.57 10.38 -3.57
N HIS A 197 12.48 9.61 -2.50
CA HIS A 197 13.62 8.84 -2.02
C HIS A 197 14.03 7.87 -3.15
N GLU A 198 15.24 8.06 -3.70
CA GLU A 198 15.76 7.07 -4.64
C GLU A 198 15.68 5.69 -3.95
N PRO A 199 15.14 4.67 -4.64
CA PRO A 199 15.08 3.34 -4.06
C PRO A 199 16.47 2.96 -3.54
N SER A 200 16.53 2.42 -2.33
CA SER A 200 17.80 2.11 -1.68
C SER A 200 18.69 1.33 -2.65
N ARG A 201 20.02 1.52 -2.59
CA ARG A 201 20.97 0.81 -3.47
C ARG A 201 20.71 -0.70 -3.50
N LEU A 202 20.23 -1.26 -2.39
CA LEU A 202 19.83 -2.66 -2.31
C LEU A 202 18.58 -2.94 -3.15
N THR A 203 17.54 -2.11 -3.07
CA THR A 203 16.32 -2.23 -3.89
C THR A 203 16.63 -2.08 -5.37
N GLN A 204 17.55 -1.16 -5.73
CA GLN A 204 17.99 -0.97 -7.10
C GLN A 204 18.82 -2.17 -7.61
N ALA A 205 19.69 -2.72 -6.78
CA ALA A 205 20.48 -3.92 -7.11
C ALA A 205 19.59 -5.15 -7.29
N LEU A 206 18.55 -5.31 -6.45
CA LEU A 206 17.59 -6.41 -6.56
C LEU A 206 16.70 -6.28 -7.80
N ARG A 207 16.32 -5.06 -8.21
CA ARG A 207 15.63 -4.81 -9.49
C ARG A 207 16.48 -5.24 -10.69
N ILE A 208 17.76 -4.85 -10.70
CA ILE A 208 18.71 -5.22 -11.76
C ILE A 208 18.86 -6.75 -11.82
N ALA A 209 18.94 -7.42 -10.67
CA ALA A 209 19.05 -8.87 -10.60
C ALA A 209 17.79 -9.57 -11.12
N ALA A 210 16.59 -9.07 -10.77
CA ALA A 210 15.30 -9.61 -11.22
C ALA A 210 15.04 -9.35 -12.71
N SER A 211 15.59 -8.27 -13.28
CA SER A 211 15.42 -7.89 -14.69
C SER A 211 16.39 -8.61 -15.67
N LYS A 212 17.32 -9.41 -15.16
CA LYS A 212 18.19 -10.24 -16.01
C LYS A 212 17.46 -11.56 -16.28
N PRO A 213 16.96 -11.83 -17.52
CA PRO A 213 16.56 -13.18 -17.86
C PRO A 213 17.82 -14.05 -17.75
N ASP A 214 17.70 -15.16 -17.05
CA ASP A 214 18.74 -16.17 -16.96
C ASP A 214 19.17 -16.57 -18.38
N ALA A 215 20.33 -16.12 -18.76
CA ALA A 215 21.03 -16.62 -19.94
C ALA A 215 21.57 -18.02 -19.58
N ILE A 216 20.66 -18.97 -19.34
CA ILE A 216 21.01 -20.38 -19.38
C ILE A 216 21.13 -20.77 -20.84
N SER A 217 22.32 -20.51 -21.38
CA SER A 217 22.76 -21.11 -22.63
C SER A 217 22.97 -22.60 -22.34
N LEU A 218 21.95 -23.43 -22.66
CA LEU A 218 22.12 -24.85 -22.81
C LEU A 218 23.05 -25.07 -24.00
N LYS A 219 24.36 -25.19 -23.72
CA LYS A 219 25.29 -25.82 -24.65
C LYS A 219 24.94 -27.31 -24.70
N THR A 220 24.27 -27.70 -25.72
CA THR A 220 24.12 -29.10 -26.15
C THR A 220 25.52 -29.67 -26.45
N PHE A 221 25.86 -30.76 -25.77
CA PHE A 221 26.84 -31.75 -26.22
C PHE A 221 26.09 -33.01 -26.64
#